data_e0a418290c965f6d0024af9b384385ba
#
_entry.id   e0a418290c965f6d0024af9b384385ba
#
_cell.length_a   1.000
_cell.length_b   1.000
_cell.length_c   1.000
_cell.angle_alpha   90.00
_cell.angle_beta   90.00
_cell.angle_gamma   90.00
#
_symmetry.space_group_name_H-M   'P 1'
#
loop_
_entity.id
_entity.type
_entity.pdbx_description
1 polymer ?
#
loop_
_entity_poly.entity_id
_entity_poly.type
_entity_poly.pdbx_seq_one_letter_code
_entity_poly.pdbx_strand_id
1 'polypeptide(L)'
;MTTIADTDERTLVITRTLNAPRELVFRAWTSPEHLLRWWGPNAFTLPHCEQDFRVGGKYRFRMRAPDGSDHWVRGEYTHIEEPSRLVFTWLREDEKGDIWCDTMVSITLTRNGKATLLTLEQTTFATVAHCEEHSVGWNECLDRLVDFVTTQTP
;
A
#
# COMPACT_ATOMS: atom_id res chain seq x y z
N MET A 1 21.26 -21.95 0.39
CA MET A 1 20.06 -22.17 -0.40
C MET A 1 18.78 -21.84 0.36
N THR A 2 18.66 -22.34 1.54
CA THR A 2 17.51 -22.05 2.39
C THR A 2 17.36 -20.56 2.67
N THR A 3 18.48 -19.81 2.67
CA THR A 3 18.43 -18.37 2.93
C THR A 3 17.58 -17.63 1.89
N ILE A 4 17.68 -18.04 0.62
CA ILE A 4 16.86 -17.42 -0.43
C ILE A 4 15.39 -17.73 -0.22
N ALA A 5 15.07 -18.98 0.13
CA ALA A 5 13.70 -19.37 0.41
C ALA A 5 13.14 -18.60 1.61
N ASP A 6 13.95 -18.44 2.68
CA ASP A 6 13.52 -17.68 3.86
C ASP A 6 13.27 -16.20 3.50
N THR A 7 14.12 -15.63 2.64
CA THR A 7 13.94 -14.24 2.19
C THR A 7 12.66 -14.13 1.37
N ASP A 8 12.42 -15.07 0.45
CA ASP A 8 11.21 -15.07 -0.37
C ASP A 8 9.96 -15.20 0.48
N GLU A 9 10.00 -16.02 1.53
CA GLU A 9 8.86 -16.19 2.42
C GLU A 9 8.55 -14.93 3.22
N ARG A 10 9.51 -14.02 3.36
CA ARG A 10 9.34 -12.75 4.06
C ARG A 10 9.26 -11.57 3.12
N THR A 11 9.14 -11.83 1.83
CA THR A 11 8.93 -10.82 0.81
C THR A 11 7.55 -11.03 0.20
N LEU A 12 6.76 -9.97 0.16
CA LEU A 12 5.41 -10.02 -0.38
C LEU A 12 5.40 -9.41 -1.78
N VAL A 13 4.85 -10.13 -2.75
CA VAL A 13 4.66 -9.62 -4.11
C VAL A 13 3.22 -9.93 -4.55
N ILE A 14 2.50 -8.88 -4.93
CA ILE A 14 1.11 -9.01 -5.40
C ILE A 14 0.98 -8.25 -6.70
N THR A 15 0.30 -8.84 -7.68
CA THR A 15 0.01 -8.17 -8.95
C THR A 15 -1.49 -8.06 -9.13
N ARG A 16 -1.93 -6.98 -9.78
CA ARG A 16 -3.33 -6.73 -10.13
C ARG A 16 -3.40 -6.03 -11.47
N THR A 17 -4.37 -6.40 -12.28
CA THR A 17 -4.70 -5.65 -13.49
C THR A 17 -5.87 -4.73 -13.17
N LEU A 18 -5.70 -3.43 -13.43
CA LEU A 18 -6.74 -2.43 -13.20
C LEU A 18 -7.20 -1.86 -14.53
N ASN A 19 -8.51 -1.77 -14.72
CA ASN A 19 -9.09 -1.24 -15.95
C ASN A 19 -9.14 0.29 -15.91
N ALA A 20 -7.97 0.90 -15.83
CA ALA A 20 -7.81 2.34 -15.74
C ALA A 20 -6.41 2.72 -16.21
N PRO A 21 -6.21 3.94 -16.75
CA PRO A 21 -4.88 4.38 -17.14
C PRO A 21 -3.99 4.63 -15.93
N ARG A 22 -2.67 4.55 -16.14
CA ARG A 22 -1.69 4.70 -15.05
C ARG A 22 -1.85 6.01 -14.29
N GLU A 23 -2.17 7.08 -15.00
CA GLU A 23 -2.34 8.40 -14.39
C GLU A 23 -3.42 8.40 -13.33
N LEU A 24 -4.53 7.73 -13.61
CA LEU A 24 -5.63 7.63 -12.65
C LEU A 24 -5.27 6.73 -11.47
N VAL A 25 -4.61 5.59 -11.76
CA VAL A 25 -4.16 4.68 -10.69
C VAL A 25 -3.15 5.38 -9.78
N PHE A 26 -2.19 6.08 -10.38
CA PHE A 26 -1.18 6.81 -9.61
C PHE A 26 -1.83 7.86 -8.71
N ARG A 27 -2.82 8.59 -9.24
CA ARG A 27 -3.54 9.60 -8.45
C ARG A 27 -4.27 8.97 -7.26
N ALA A 28 -4.78 7.76 -7.42
CA ALA A 28 -5.45 7.06 -6.33
C ALA A 28 -4.51 6.84 -5.13
N TRP A 29 -3.22 6.68 -5.38
CA TRP A 29 -2.21 6.50 -4.34
C TRP A 29 -1.72 7.80 -3.73
N THR A 30 -1.95 8.93 -4.39
CA THR A 30 -1.28 10.19 -4.05
C THR A 30 -2.24 11.30 -3.63
N SER A 31 -3.53 11.09 -3.77
CA SER A 31 -4.55 12.06 -3.39
C SER A 31 -5.22 11.64 -2.08
N PRO A 32 -5.17 12.47 -1.02
CA PRO A 32 -5.86 12.11 0.24
C PRO A 32 -7.34 11.84 0.07
N GLU A 33 -8.01 12.58 -0.81
CA GLU A 33 -9.44 12.37 -1.09
C GLU A 33 -9.70 10.98 -1.64
N HIS A 34 -8.80 10.49 -2.51
CA HIS A 34 -8.93 9.16 -3.08
C HIS A 34 -8.58 8.08 -2.04
N LEU A 35 -7.52 8.30 -1.28
CA LEU A 35 -7.10 7.34 -0.26
C LEU A 35 -8.21 7.03 0.75
N LEU A 36 -8.99 8.03 1.12
CA LEU A 36 -10.12 7.84 2.04
C LEU A 36 -11.16 6.85 1.49
N ARG A 37 -11.19 6.66 0.19
CA ARG A 37 -12.20 5.84 -0.49
C ARG A 37 -11.84 4.36 -0.59
N TRP A 38 -10.56 4.03 -0.58
CA TRP A 38 -10.17 2.64 -0.83
C TRP A 38 -9.12 2.08 0.14
N TRP A 39 -8.40 2.92 0.87
CA TRP A 39 -7.28 2.48 1.69
C TRP A 39 -7.72 1.58 2.85
N GLY A 40 -6.94 0.50 3.07
CA GLY A 40 -7.14 -0.43 4.18
C GLY A 40 -7.90 -1.70 3.77
N PRO A 41 -7.81 -2.74 4.60
CA PRO A 41 -8.57 -3.97 4.35
C PRO A 41 -10.08 -3.73 4.36
N ASN A 42 -10.85 -4.76 4.04
CA ASN A 42 -12.30 -4.64 3.93
C ASN A 42 -12.92 -4.06 5.20
N ALA A 43 -13.85 -3.12 5.00
CA ALA A 43 -14.59 -2.44 6.06
C ALA A 43 -13.73 -1.55 6.96
N PHE A 44 -12.45 -1.37 6.66
CA PHE A 44 -11.64 -0.37 7.35
C PHE A 44 -11.99 1.02 6.87
N THR A 45 -11.81 2.01 7.75
CA THR A 45 -11.92 3.42 7.40
C THR A 45 -10.59 4.11 7.68
N LEU A 46 -10.44 5.34 7.20
CA LEU A 46 -9.20 6.11 7.34
C LEU A 46 -9.53 7.44 8.01
N PRO A 47 -9.75 7.45 9.35
CA PRO A 47 -10.15 8.69 10.05
C PRO A 47 -9.05 9.75 10.11
N HIS A 48 -7.80 9.40 9.86
CA HIS A 48 -6.70 10.35 9.82
C HIS A 48 -5.77 10.01 8.66
N CYS A 49 -5.47 11.01 7.83
CA CYS A 49 -4.65 10.84 6.64
C CYS A 49 -3.80 12.09 6.45
N GLU A 50 -2.53 12.00 6.83
CA GLU A 50 -1.54 13.06 6.58
C GLU A 50 -0.61 12.59 5.49
N GLN A 51 -0.39 13.43 4.48
CA GLN A 51 0.44 13.07 3.36
C GLN A 51 1.13 14.29 2.79
N ASP A 52 2.46 14.28 2.83
CA ASP A 52 3.30 15.27 2.16
C ASP A 52 3.92 14.57 0.96
N PHE A 53 3.22 14.62 -0.17
CA PHE A 53 3.58 13.82 -1.33
C PHE A 53 4.71 14.45 -2.13
N ARG A 54 5.93 14.14 -1.73
CA ARG A 54 7.19 14.51 -2.41
C ARG A 54 8.28 13.58 -1.90
N VAL A 55 9.37 13.47 -2.65
CA VAL A 55 10.54 12.71 -2.17
C VAL A 55 11.04 13.35 -0.88
N GLY A 56 11.20 12.55 0.15
CA GLY A 56 11.56 13.02 1.48
C GLY A 56 10.36 13.46 2.32
N GLY A 57 9.18 13.55 1.72
CA GLY A 57 7.95 13.87 2.46
C GLY A 57 7.46 12.68 3.25
N LYS A 58 6.71 12.95 4.31
CA LYS A 58 6.24 11.92 5.23
C LYS A 58 4.73 11.75 5.14
N TYR A 59 4.27 10.55 5.50
CA TYR A 59 2.85 10.28 5.61
C TYR A 59 2.56 9.59 6.94
N ARG A 60 1.33 9.73 7.42
CA ARG A 60 0.86 9.02 8.60
C ARG A 60 -0.63 8.83 8.50
N PHE A 61 -1.06 7.57 8.59
CA PHE A 61 -2.46 7.20 8.44
C PHE A 61 -2.93 6.46 9.67
N ARG A 62 -4.16 6.77 10.13
CA ARG A 62 -4.84 5.98 11.14
C ARG A 62 -5.91 5.16 10.42
N MET A 63 -5.75 3.85 10.45
CA MET A 63 -6.70 2.92 9.86
C MET A 63 -7.58 2.38 10.99
N ARG A 64 -8.89 2.47 10.83
CA ARG A 64 -9.82 1.97 11.84
C ARG A 64 -10.50 0.71 11.35
N ALA A 65 -10.32 -0.37 12.12
CA ALA A 65 -10.93 -1.66 11.83
C ALA A 65 -12.42 -1.66 12.18
N PRO A 66 -13.19 -2.64 11.65
CA PRO A 66 -14.62 -2.74 11.96
C PRO A 66 -14.93 -2.89 13.46
N ASP A 67 -13.99 -3.44 14.23
CA ASP A 67 -14.16 -3.60 15.68
C ASP A 67 -13.84 -2.32 16.46
N GLY A 68 -13.49 -1.23 15.76
CA GLY A 68 -13.17 0.04 16.37
C GLY A 68 -11.70 0.23 16.74
N SER A 69 -10.86 -0.79 16.57
CA SER A 69 -9.43 -0.65 16.87
C SER A 69 -8.73 0.19 15.82
N ASP A 70 -7.76 0.98 16.27
CA ASP A 70 -6.96 1.83 15.39
C ASP A 70 -5.60 1.20 15.11
N HIS A 71 -5.18 1.30 13.86
CA HIS A 71 -3.91 0.79 13.38
C HIS A 71 -3.17 1.92 12.68
N TRP A 72 -2.03 2.31 13.24
CA TRP A 72 -1.26 3.42 12.69
C TRP A 72 -0.14 2.91 11.79
N VAL A 73 0.01 3.56 10.65
CA VAL A 73 1.13 3.34 9.74
C VAL A 73 1.71 4.70 9.38
N ARG A 74 3.03 4.76 9.26
CA ARG A 74 3.74 5.97 8.85
C ARG A 74 4.93 5.61 7.99
N GLY A 75 5.48 6.58 7.30
CA GLY A 75 6.65 6.38 6.48
C GLY A 75 7.08 7.63 5.76
N GLU A 76 7.97 7.42 4.81
CA GLU A 76 8.56 8.49 4.01
C GLU A 76 8.61 8.04 2.56
N TYR A 77 8.30 8.96 1.64
CA TYR A 77 8.40 8.69 0.20
C TYR A 77 9.88 8.79 -0.20
N THR A 78 10.45 7.70 -0.70
CA THR A 78 11.86 7.66 -1.08
C THR A 78 12.07 7.76 -2.59
N HIS A 79 11.07 7.41 -3.38
CA HIS A 79 11.15 7.48 -4.84
C HIS A 79 9.77 7.75 -5.41
N ILE A 80 9.67 8.74 -6.27
CA ILE A 80 8.43 9.10 -6.96
C ILE A 80 8.75 9.30 -8.43
N GLU A 81 8.16 8.49 -9.29
CA GLU A 81 8.33 8.58 -10.74
C GLU A 81 6.96 8.46 -11.37
N GLU A 82 6.28 9.58 -11.45
CA GLU A 82 4.91 9.66 -11.95
C GLU A 82 4.84 9.37 -13.44
N PRO A 83 3.95 8.51 -13.92
CA PRO A 83 2.96 7.72 -13.17
C PRO A 83 3.35 6.25 -13.02
N SER A 84 4.65 5.94 -13.02
CA SER A 84 5.11 4.56 -13.17
C SER A 84 5.60 3.91 -11.88
N ARG A 85 6.07 4.68 -10.90
CA ARG A 85 6.68 4.06 -9.73
C ARG A 85 6.59 4.94 -8.49
N LEU A 86 6.34 4.28 -7.36
CA LEU A 86 6.24 4.90 -6.05
C LEU A 86 6.89 3.99 -5.03
N VAL A 87 7.84 4.49 -4.25
CA VAL A 87 8.48 3.72 -3.18
C VAL A 87 8.39 4.50 -1.88
N PHE A 88 7.99 3.81 -0.83
CA PHE A 88 7.88 4.43 0.48
C PHE A 88 8.17 3.42 1.58
N THR A 89 8.63 3.93 2.72
CA THR A 89 8.84 3.09 3.89
C THR A 89 7.49 2.81 4.56
N TRP A 90 7.40 1.69 5.25
CA TRP A 90 6.16 1.23 5.88
C TRP A 90 6.46 0.82 7.30
N LEU A 91 6.08 1.69 8.24
CA LEU A 91 6.35 1.51 9.66
C LEU A 91 5.02 1.38 10.40
N ARG A 92 4.82 0.25 11.07
CA ARG A 92 3.60 0.03 11.86
C ARG A 92 3.88 0.34 13.33
N GLU A 93 2.95 1.03 13.96
CA GLU A 93 3.07 1.42 15.37
C GLU A 93 2.19 0.52 16.22
N ASP A 94 2.67 0.19 17.44
CA ASP A 94 1.85 -0.50 18.42
C ASP A 94 1.08 0.54 19.27
N GLU A 95 0.38 0.07 20.31
CA GLU A 95 -0.46 0.92 21.16
C GLU A 95 0.35 2.01 21.87
N LYS A 96 1.65 1.78 22.07
CA LYS A 96 2.53 2.74 22.75
C LYS A 96 3.22 3.68 21.76
N GLY A 97 2.99 3.49 20.48
CA GLY A 97 3.67 4.26 19.44
C GLY A 97 5.02 3.70 19.03
N ASP A 98 5.39 2.54 19.54
CA ASP A 98 6.65 1.89 19.17
C ASP A 98 6.49 1.15 17.84
N ILE A 99 7.56 1.11 17.06
CA ILE A 99 7.55 0.48 15.75
C ILE A 99 7.73 -1.03 15.91
N TRP A 100 6.76 -1.80 15.40
CA TRP A 100 6.84 -3.26 15.40
C TRP A 100 7.02 -3.85 14.00
N CYS A 101 6.86 -3.04 12.95
CA CYS A 101 7.05 -3.46 11.57
C CYS A 101 7.75 -2.34 10.82
N ASP A 102 8.89 -2.65 10.21
CA ASP A 102 9.71 -1.69 9.48
C ASP A 102 10.10 -2.32 8.15
N THR A 103 9.39 -1.95 7.10
CA THR A 103 9.55 -2.52 5.78
C THR A 103 9.54 -1.43 4.73
N MET A 104 9.69 -1.81 3.46
CA MET A 104 9.62 -0.89 2.34
C MET A 104 8.64 -1.42 1.30
N VAL A 105 7.78 -0.53 0.80
CA VAL A 105 6.78 -0.86 -0.21
C VAL A 105 7.15 -0.19 -1.53
N SER A 106 7.15 -0.98 -2.61
CA SER A 106 7.31 -0.49 -3.98
C SER A 106 6.02 -0.75 -4.74
N ILE A 107 5.53 0.27 -5.40
CA ILE A 107 4.40 0.16 -6.33
C ILE A 107 4.93 0.46 -7.71
N THR A 108 4.78 -0.48 -8.64
CA THR A 108 5.15 -0.30 -10.03
C THR A 108 3.90 -0.38 -10.89
N LEU A 109 3.69 0.61 -11.75
CA LEU A 109 2.54 0.66 -12.64
C LEU A 109 3.02 0.55 -14.07
N THR A 110 2.69 -0.56 -14.72
CA THR A 110 3.10 -0.84 -16.09
C THR A 110 1.89 -0.71 -17.00
N ARG A 111 2.06 0.03 -18.08
CA ARG A 111 1.00 0.20 -19.06
C ARG A 111 0.71 -1.12 -19.76
N ASN A 112 -0.57 -1.46 -19.87
CA ASN A 112 -1.02 -2.69 -20.53
C ASN A 112 -2.23 -2.33 -21.39
N GLY A 113 -1.98 -1.79 -22.59
CA GLY A 113 -3.05 -1.27 -23.42
C GLY A 113 -3.73 -0.09 -22.73
N LYS A 114 -5.03 -0.20 -22.51
CA LYS A 114 -5.80 0.81 -21.78
C LYS A 114 -5.85 0.53 -20.28
N ALA A 115 -5.32 -0.62 -19.88
CA ALA A 115 -5.30 -1.03 -18.48
C ALA A 115 -3.92 -0.76 -17.88
N THR A 116 -3.79 -1.02 -16.59
CA THR A 116 -2.54 -0.90 -15.85
C THR A 116 -2.27 -2.19 -15.11
N LEU A 117 -1.04 -2.69 -15.21
CA LEU A 117 -0.58 -3.78 -14.37
C LEU A 117 0.11 -3.15 -13.16
N LEU A 118 -0.44 -3.39 -11.98
CA LEU A 118 0.14 -2.94 -10.72
C LEU A 118 0.91 -4.09 -10.09
N THR A 119 2.15 -3.82 -9.68
CA THR A 119 2.96 -4.75 -8.91
C THR A 119 3.30 -4.09 -7.58
N LEU A 120 2.87 -4.72 -6.49
CA LEU A 120 3.22 -4.29 -5.14
C LEU A 120 4.27 -5.25 -4.60
N GLU A 121 5.36 -4.71 -4.08
CA GLU A 121 6.39 -5.50 -3.43
C GLU A 121 6.68 -4.90 -2.07
N GLN A 122 6.67 -5.72 -1.03
CA GLN A 122 7.00 -5.27 0.32
C GLN A 122 8.09 -6.17 0.91
N THR A 123 9.20 -5.58 1.31
CA THR A 123 10.40 -6.27 1.81
C THR A 123 10.92 -5.57 3.05
N THR A 124 11.59 -6.22 3.92
CA THR A 124 11.62 -7.65 4.27
C THR A 124 10.98 -7.74 5.63
N PHE A 125 9.98 -8.58 5.78
CA PHE A 125 9.29 -8.69 7.08
C PHE A 125 10.19 -9.40 8.09
N ALA A 126 10.01 -9.05 9.37
CA ALA A 126 10.78 -9.67 10.44
C ALA A 126 10.43 -11.15 10.60
N THR A 127 9.18 -11.52 10.31
CA THR A 127 8.70 -12.89 10.42
C THR A 127 7.80 -13.24 9.24
N VAL A 128 7.69 -14.55 8.96
CA VAL A 128 6.77 -15.05 7.93
C VAL A 128 5.32 -14.71 8.32
N ALA A 129 4.99 -14.79 9.61
CA ALA A 129 3.64 -14.45 10.08
C ALA A 129 3.27 -13.01 9.76
N HIS A 130 4.17 -12.06 9.95
CA HIS A 130 3.92 -10.66 9.60
C HIS A 130 3.68 -10.51 8.10
N CYS A 131 4.45 -11.23 7.28
CA CYS A 131 4.29 -11.20 5.84
C CYS A 131 2.91 -11.73 5.43
N GLU A 132 2.47 -12.84 6.01
CA GLU A 132 1.18 -13.43 5.70
C GLU A 132 0.02 -12.52 6.10
N GLU A 133 0.11 -11.87 7.26
CA GLU A 133 -0.91 -10.92 7.71
C GLU A 133 -1.04 -9.75 6.73
N HIS A 134 0.10 -9.22 6.28
CA HIS A 134 0.09 -8.10 5.32
C HIS A 134 -0.43 -8.56 3.96
N SER A 135 -0.14 -9.81 3.58
CA SER A 135 -0.66 -10.36 2.33
C SER A 135 -2.19 -10.34 2.31
N VAL A 136 -2.82 -10.80 3.39
CA VAL A 136 -4.28 -10.77 3.50
C VAL A 136 -4.80 -9.35 3.41
N GLY A 137 -4.20 -8.43 4.19
CA GLY A 137 -4.63 -7.04 4.21
C GLY A 137 -4.46 -6.35 2.86
N TRP A 138 -3.31 -6.53 2.21
CA TRP A 138 -3.06 -5.91 0.92
C TRP A 138 -3.97 -6.47 -0.18
N ASN A 139 -4.25 -7.77 -0.17
CA ASN A 139 -5.15 -8.35 -1.17
C ASN A 139 -6.54 -7.71 -1.07
N GLU A 140 -7.06 -7.56 0.14
CA GLU A 140 -8.36 -6.89 0.34
C GLU A 140 -8.30 -5.42 -0.06
N CYS A 141 -7.23 -4.74 0.32
CA CYS A 141 -7.03 -3.33 0.00
C CYS A 141 -6.95 -3.11 -1.51
N LEU A 142 -6.20 -3.95 -2.22
CA LEU A 142 -6.07 -3.82 -3.67
C LEU A 142 -7.37 -4.18 -4.40
N ASP A 143 -8.18 -5.08 -3.86
CA ASP A 143 -9.51 -5.35 -4.41
C ASP A 143 -10.37 -4.10 -4.32
N ARG A 144 -10.29 -3.36 -3.22
CA ARG A 144 -11.00 -2.09 -3.08
C ARG A 144 -10.48 -1.05 -4.07
N LEU A 145 -9.16 -1.03 -4.31
CA LEU A 145 -8.58 -0.11 -5.29
C LEU A 145 -9.10 -0.41 -6.70
N VAL A 146 -9.15 -1.69 -7.07
CA VAL A 146 -9.68 -2.10 -8.37
C VAL A 146 -11.10 -1.56 -8.54
N ASP A 147 -11.97 -1.75 -7.55
CA ASP A 147 -13.34 -1.27 -7.59
C ASP A 147 -13.38 0.26 -7.69
N PHE A 148 -12.56 0.94 -6.90
CA PHE A 148 -12.55 2.39 -6.86
C PHE A 148 -12.16 3.00 -8.22
N VAL A 149 -11.06 2.53 -8.83
CA VAL A 149 -10.61 3.12 -10.10
C VAL A 149 -11.57 2.78 -11.25
N THR A 150 -12.23 1.63 -11.18
CA THR A 150 -13.22 1.26 -12.19
C THR A 150 -14.38 2.23 -12.19
N THR A 151 -14.80 2.71 -11.02
CA THR A 151 -15.90 3.68 -10.91
C THR A 151 -15.46 5.10 -11.27
N GLN A 152 -14.16 5.39 -11.32
CA GLN A 152 -13.64 6.71 -11.67
C GLN A 152 -13.43 6.89 -13.16
N THR A 153 -13.43 5.80 -13.95
CA THR A 153 -13.26 5.90 -15.40
C THR A 153 -14.58 6.28 -16.05
N PRO A 154 -14.54 7.22 -17.00
CA PRO A 154 -15.76 7.63 -17.73
C PRO A 154 -16.34 6.49 -18.59
#